data_295694b31f497c4cd0cdc622dc428612
#
_entry.id   295694b31f497c4cd0cdc622dc428612
#
_cell.length_a   1.000
_cell.length_b   1.000
_cell.length_c   1.000
_cell.angle_alpha   90.00
_cell.angle_beta   90.00
_cell.angle_gamma   90.00
#
_symmetry.space_group_name_H-M   'P 1'
#
loop_
_entity.id
_entity.type
_entity.pdbx_description
1 polymer ?
#
loop_
_entity_poly.entity_id
_entity_poly.type
_entity_poly.pdbx_seq_one_letter_code
_entity_poly.pdbx_strand_id
1 'polypeptide(L)'
;MRQRVVRHVDARGVRVGWANGARDDARRRRRRRGGGGGDGARAVRGEDVYDATYAMRDRDYALDIAERSHATRARAAGDEWFYGELAYGDARRVLRRAARVVGWDDDDAESTSTSSTAGEFVDLGSGMGKMVTCAALTGLFARSRGVELLPELHDEASAALETFYERVRDAGMSVECSISLSLGNLLTFDVSNADVIYIHATCFTPELLHATAMKLANECKSGTRVLIMSKQLPEGWVFEAFDGGYMALAQPQTHWKLDCWMYEVRRGSSSS
;
A
#
# COMPACT_ATOMS: atom_id res chain seq x y z
N MET A 1 -18.76 -20.69 16.70
CA MET A 1 -18.72 -19.36 17.36
C MET A 1 -18.48 -18.32 16.27
N ARG A 2 -19.45 -17.47 15.99
CA ARG A 2 -19.29 -16.40 14.98
C ARG A 2 -18.47 -15.27 15.61
N GLN A 3 -17.28 -15.01 15.09
CA GLN A 3 -16.49 -13.85 15.50
C GLN A 3 -17.21 -12.58 15.03
N ARG A 4 -17.44 -11.66 15.93
CA ARG A 4 -18.02 -10.35 15.63
C ARG A 4 -16.94 -9.45 15.06
N VAL A 5 -17.12 -8.98 13.83
CA VAL A 5 -16.35 -7.88 13.26
C VAL A 5 -16.73 -6.62 14.03
N VAL A 6 -15.79 -6.03 14.73
CA VAL A 6 -16.00 -4.74 15.40
C VAL A 6 -15.59 -3.65 14.43
N ARG A 7 -16.56 -2.93 13.88
CA ARG A 7 -16.33 -1.72 13.09
C ARG A 7 -16.11 -0.56 14.03
N HIS A 8 -14.95 0.00 14.05
CA HIS A 8 -14.71 1.33 14.63
C HIS A 8 -14.66 2.34 13.50
N VAL A 9 -15.71 3.14 13.39
CA VAL A 9 -15.76 4.31 12.51
C VAL A 9 -15.51 5.51 13.42
N ASP A 10 -14.36 6.17 13.26
CA ASP A 10 -14.13 7.47 13.85
C ASP A 10 -14.09 8.54 12.74
N ALA A 11 -14.06 9.82 13.12
CA ALA A 11 -14.02 10.95 12.19
C ALA A 11 -12.77 10.97 11.26
N ARG A 12 -11.92 9.96 11.33
CA ARG A 12 -10.64 9.82 10.62
C ARG A 12 -10.54 8.59 9.71
N GLY A 13 -11.59 7.77 9.60
CA GLY A 13 -11.65 6.64 8.67
C GLY A 13 -12.17 5.33 9.26
N VAL A 14 -12.36 4.32 8.39
CA VAL A 14 -12.79 2.97 8.77
C VAL A 14 -11.58 2.18 9.26
N ARG A 15 -11.62 1.74 10.52
CA ARG A 15 -10.65 0.78 11.07
C ARG A 15 -11.31 -0.56 11.28
N VAL A 16 -10.73 -1.62 10.74
CA VAL A 16 -11.15 -2.99 10.99
C VAL A 16 -10.11 -3.63 11.89
N GLY A 17 -10.48 -3.93 13.13
CA GLY A 17 -9.63 -4.61 14.11
C GLY A 17 -10.22 -5.96 14.50
N TRP A 18 -9.37 -6.94 14.74
CA TRP A 18 -9.75 -8.25 15.26
C TRP A 18 -9.36 -8.35 16.73
N ALA A 19 -10.30 -8.78 17.58
CA ALA A 19 -9.99 -9.10 18.96
C ALA A 19 -9.18 -10.42 19.04
N ASN A 20 -8.00 -10.37 19.65
CA ASN A 20 -7.13 -11.52 19.87
C ASN A 20 -7.84 -12.62 20.71
N GLY A 21 -8.14 -13.75 20.09
CA GLY A 21 -8.78 -14.89 20.76
C GLY A 21 -8.44 -16.28 20.21
N ALA A 22 -7.51 -16.42 19.29
CA ALA A 22 -7.31 -17.71 18.59
C ALA A 22 -5.84 -18.19 18.50
N ARG A 23 -4.99 -17.87 19.48
CA ARG A 23 -3.57 -18.31 19.43
C ARG A 23 -3.32 -19.79 19.78
N ASP A 24 -4.27 -20.50 20.39
CA ASP A 24 -3.98 -21.86 20.92
C ASP A 24 -4.47 -23.03 20.06
N ASP A 25 -5.40 -22.84 19.13
CA ASP A 25 -6.00 -23.96 18.42
C ASP A 25 -5.26 -24.33 17.11
N ALA A 26 -4.54 -23.41 16.50
CA ALA A 26 -3.84 -23.66 15.24
C ALA A 26 -2.59 -24.57 15.40
N ARG A 27 -1.92 -24.53 16.56
CA ARG A 27 -0.74 -25.38 16.86
C ARG A 27 -1.09 -26.86 17.07
N ARG A 28 -2.30 -27.18 17.50
CA ARG A 28 -2.73 -28.58 17.75
C ARG A 28 -3.14 -29.33 16.48
N ARG A 29 -3.57 -28.63 15.42
CA ARG A 29 -4.03 -29.28 14.17
C ARG A 29 -2.90 -29.68 13.23
N ARG A 30 -1.71 -29.08 13.33
CA ARG A 30 -0.55 -29.41 12.46
C ARG A 30 0.13 -30.74 12.75
N ARG A 31 -0.11 -31.37 13.91
CA ARG A 31 0.57 -32.63 14.31
C ARG A 31 -0.15 -33.94 13.90
N ARG A 32 -1.29 -33.88 13.19
CA ARG A 32 -2.09 -35.07 12.89
C ARG A 32 -2.31 -35.39 11.40
N ARG A 33 -1.57 -34.79 10.47
CA ARG A 33 -1.63 -35.19 9.05
C ARG A 33 -0.22 -35.52 8.50
N GLY A 34 0.29 -36.64 8.94
CA GLY A 34 1.30 -37.37 8.19
C GLY A 34 0.58 -38.50 7.46
N GLY A 35 0.78 -38.61 6.13
CA GLY A 35 0.49 -39.79 5.35
C GLY A 35 -0.77 -39.70 4.48
N GLY A 36 -0.59 -39.56 3.17
CA GLY A 36 -1.61 -39.78 2.14
C GLY A 36 -1.30 -38.97 0.90
N GLY A 37 -0.75 -39.62 -0.15
CA GLY A 37 -0.55 -39.03 -1.47
C GLY A 37 -1.92 -38.65 -2.08
N GLY A 38 -2.07 -37.39 -2.43
CA GLY A 38 -3.18 -36.84 -3.16
C GLY A 38 -2.68 -35.54 -3.78
N ASP A 39 -3.10 -35.19 -4.98
CA ASP A 39 -2.79 -33.98 -5.70
C ASP A 39 -2.58 -32.81 -4.74
N GLY A 40 -1.33 -32.35 -4.62
CA GLY A 40 -0.97 -31.30 -3.70
C GLY A 40 -1.61 -29.99 -4.13
N ALA A 41 -2.76 -29.68 -3.55
CA ALA A 41 -3.34 -28.34 -3.67
C ALA A 41 -2.24 -27.35 -3.27
N ARG A 42 -1.80 -26.53 -4.22
CA ARG A 42 -0.81 -25.47 -3.99
C ARG A 42 -1.30 -24.58 -2.85
N ALA A 43 -0.46 -24.30 -1.89
CA ALA A 43 -0.80 -23.34 -0.83
C ALA A 43 -1.18 -22.00 -1.45
N VAL A 44 -2.30 -21.41 -0.97
CA VAL A 44 -2.75 -20.08 -1.43
C VAL A 44 -1.72 -19.04 -1.01
N ARG A 45 -1.27 -18.22 -1.96
CA ARG A 45 -0.29 -17.17 -1.76
C ARG A 45 -0.97 -15.81 -1.58
N GLY A 46 -0.24 -14.84 -1.04
CA GLY A 46 -0.72 -13.47 -0.91
C GLY A 46 -1.14 -12.86 -2.26
N GLU A 47 -0.45 -13.21 -3.35
CA GLU A 47 -0.83 -12.82 -4.71
C GLU A 47 -2.21 -13.34 -5.10
N ASP A 48 -2.52 -14.59 -4.82
CA ASP A 48 -3.82 -15.19 -5.13
C ASP A 48 -4.96 -14.46 -4.38
N VAL A 49 -4.71 -14.05 -3.13
CA VAL A 49 -5.66 -13.23 -2.33
C VAL A 49 -5.82 -11.84 -2.93
N TYR A 50 -4.72 -11.19 -3.29
CA TYR A 50 -4.72 -9.86 -3.91
C TYR A 50 -5.49 -9.87 -5.23
N ASP A 51 -5.15 -10.79 -6.14
CA ASP A 51 -5.79 -10.91 -7.45
C ASP A 51 -7.29 -11.19 -7.31
N ALA A 52 -7.68 -12.08 -6.40
CA ALA A 52 -9.10 -12.37 -6.14
C ALA A 52 -9.86 -11.19 -5.52
N THR A 53 -9.18 -10.32 -4.77
CA THR A 53 -9.76 -9.10 -4.19
C THR A 53 -10.07 -8.07 -5.27
N TYR A 54 -9.17 -7.93 -6.24
CA TYR A 54 -9.24 -6.88 -7.25
C TYR A 54 -9.66 -7.36 -8.64
N ALA A 55 -10.11 -8.61 -8.77
CA ALA A 55 -10.49 -9.21 -10.07
C ALA A 55 -11.51 -8.39 -10.87
N MET A 56 -12.44 -7.71 -10.19
CA MET A 56 -13.46 -6.85 -10.81
C MET A 56 -13.17 -5.35 -10.64
N ARG A 57 -12.00 -5.02 -10.13
CA ARG A 57 -11.55 -3.67 -9.80
C ARG A 57 -10.19 -3.41 -10.45
N ASP A 58 -10.17 -3.60 -11.77
CA ASP A 58 -8.96 -3.34 -12.55
C ASP A 58 -8.71 -1.84 -12.77
N ARG A 59 -7.62 -1.54 -13.46
CA ARG A 59 -7.22 -0.16 -13.76
C ARG A 59 -8.29 0.60 -14.54
N ASP A 60 -8.90 -0.02 -15.53
CA ASP A 60 -9.86 0.65 -16.41
C ASP A 60 -11.17 0.96 -15.66
N TYR A 61 -11.59 0.06 -14.76
CA TYR A 61 -12.70 0.31 -13.84
C TYR A 61 -12.43 1.51 -12.91
N ALA A 62 -11.23 1.56 -12.33
CA ALA A 62 -10.85 2.67 -11.46
C ALA A 62 -10.72 4.00 -12.20
N LEU A 63 -10.21 3.98 -13.44
CA LEU A 63 -10.11 5.15 -14.30
C LEU A 63 -11.52 5.71 -14.64
N ASP A 64 -12.45 4.84 -15.02
CA ASP A 64 -13.85 5.24 -15.33
C ASP A 64 -14.55 5.89 -14.11
N ILE A 65 -14.29 5.38 -12.89
CA ILE A 65 -14.78 6.01 -11.66
C ILE A 65 -14.14 7.39 -11.47
N ALA A 66 -12.82 7.49 -11.59
CA ALA A 66 -12.10 8.74 -11.41
C ALA A 66 -12.57 9.81 -12.40
N GLU A 67 -12.72 9.46 -13.68
CA GLU A 67 -13.23 10.35 -14.73
C GLU A 67 -14.64 10.85 -14.43
N ARG A 68 -15.55 9.97 -14.04
CA ARG A 68 -16.94 10.34 -13.67
C ARG A 68 -16.98 11.24 -12.45
N SER A 69 -16.22 10.93 -11.43
CA SER A 69 -16.12 11.74 -10.20
C SER A 69 -15.58 13.13 -10.49
N HIS A 70 -14.60 13.20 -11.38
CA HIS A 70 -13.97 14.44 -11.79
C HIS A 70 -14.91 15.30 -12.66
N ALA A 71 -15.56 14.72 -13.65
CA ALA A 71 -16.51 15.41 -14.52
C ALA A 71 -17.63 16.09 -13.72
N THR A 72 -17.98 15.57 -12.55
CA THR A 72 -18.98 16.14 -11.64
C THR A 72 -18.45 17.34 -10.85
N ARG A 73 -17.14 17.41 -10.59
CA ARG A 73 -16.52 18.41 -9.68
C ARG A 73 -15.73 19.51 -10.39
N ALA A 74 -15.17 19.24 -11.55
CA ALA A 74 -14.25 20.16 -12.23
C ALA A 74 -14.54 20.26 -13.72
N ARG A 75 -15.61 20.98 -14.09
CA ARG A 75 -15.71 21.55 -15.44
C ARG A 75 -14.73 22.71 -15.70
N ALA A 76 -13.76 22.95 -14.82
CA ALA A 76 -12.98 24.19 -14.80
C ALA A 76 -11.45 24.03 -15.03
N ALA A 77 -10.89 22.83 -15.09
CA ALA A 77 -9.47 22.67 -15.36
C ALA A 77 -9.23 21.51 -16.33
N GLY A 78 -8.61 21.81 -17.48
CA GLY A 78 -8.33 20.85 -18.53
C GLY A 78 -7.21 19.85 -18.22
N ASP A 79 -7.25 19.24 -17.05
CA ASP A 79 -6.25 18.29 -16.62
C ASP A 79 -6.68 16.87 -17.00
N GLU A 80 -5.87 16.20 -17.81
CA GLU A 80 -6.05 14.78 -18.11
C GLU A 80 -5.75 13.96 -16.84
N TRP A 81 -6.72 13.22 -16.37
CA TRP A 81 -6.59 12.35 -15.20
C TRP A 81 -6.11 10.97 -15.63
N PHE A 82 -4.99 10.57 -15.08
CA PHE A 82 -4.45 9.24 -15.25
C PHE A 82 -4.52 8.49 -13.94
N TYR A 83 -5.23 7.36 -13.94
CA TYR A 83 -5.15 6.42 -12.84
C TYR A 83 -4.00 5.43 -13.12
N GLY A 84 -3.06 5.33 -12.21
CA GLY A 84 -1.92 4.44 -12.34
C GLY A 84 -1.89 3.37 -11.26
N GLU A 85 -1.49 2.17 -11.65
CA GLU A 85 -1.37 1.01 -10.76
C GLU A 85 -0.05 0.28 -10.99
N LEU A 86 0.37 -0.49 -9.97
CA LEU A 86 1.45 -1.48 -10.10
C LEU A 86 0.87 -2.90 -10.04
N ALA A 87 1.49 -3.81 -10.79
CA ALA A 87 1.24 -5.24 -10.60
C ALA A 87 1.68 -5.67 -9.19
N TYR A 88 1.01 -6.66 -8.60
CA TYR A 88 1.31 -7.14 -7.25
C TYR A 88 2.79 -7.46 -7.03
N GLY A 89 3.42 -8.18 -7.98
CA GLY A 89 4.83 -8.53 -7.90
C GLY A 89 5.75 -7.31 -7.85
N ASP A 90 5.49 -6.29 -8.68
CA ASP A 90 6.26 -5.05 -8.71
C ASP A 90 6.01 -4.19 -7.46
N ALA A 91 4.75 -4.08 -7.02
CA ALA A 91 4.39 -3.41 -5.78
C ALA A 91 5.10 -4.04 -4.58
N ARG A 92 5.06 -5.36 -4.46
CA ARG A 92 5.76 -6.11 -3.44
C ARG A 92 7.28 -5.91 -3.49
N ARG A 93 7.88 -5.93 -4.69
CA ARG A 93 9.32 -5.74 -4.89
C ARG A 93 9.78 -4.35 -4.42
N VAL A 94 9.07 -3.29 -4.81
CA VAL A 94 9.44 -1.93 -4.43
C VAL A 94 9.25 -1.69 -2.93
N LEU A 95 8.19 -2.23 -2.33
CA LEU A 95 7.95 -2.14 -0.88
C LEU A 95 9.05 -2.85 -0.07
N ARG A 96 9.50 -4.01 -0.53
CA ARG A 96 10.60 -4.75 0.09
C ARG A 96 11.90 -3.95 0.07
N ARG A 97 12.24 -3.35 -1.06
CA ARG A 97 13.42 -2.47 -1.16
C ARG A 97 13.31 -1.28 -0.20
N ALA A 98 12.14 -0.66 -0.12
CA ALA A 98 11.92 0.46 0.77
C ALA A 98 11.97 0.09 2.26
N ALA A 99 11.50 -1.08 2.65
CA ALA A 99 11.45 -1.50 4.05
C ALA A 99 12.81 -1.90 4.66
N ARG A 100 13.92 -1.75 3.93
CA ARG A 100 15.29 -2.09 4.38
C ARG A 100 15.47 -3.57 4.75
N VAL A 101 14.73 -4.47 4.15
CA VAL A 101 14.93 -5.89 4.40
C VAL A 101 16.24 -6.32 3.74
N VAL A 102 17.29 -6.45 4.52
CA VAL A 102 18.61 -6.90 4.08
C VAL A 102 18.55 -8.41 3.85
N GLY A 103 19.10 -8.87 2.71
CA GLY A 103 19.26 -10.31 2.43
C GLY A 103 18.08 -10.95 1.69
N TRP A 104 17.33 -10.15 0.93
CA TRP A 104 16.31 -10.68 0.02
C TRP A 104 16.82 -10.69 -1.41
N ASP A 105 17.20 -11.87 -1.87
CA ASP A 105 17.35 -12.12 -3.30
C ASP A 105 15.96 -12.10 -3.95
N ASP A 106 15.88 -11.53 -5.16
CA ASP A 106 14.62 -11.33 -5.89
C ASP A 106 13.82 -12.63 -6.17
N ASP A 107 14.45 -13.79 -5.96
CA ASP A 107 13.91 -15.12 -6.26
C ASP A 107 13.33 -15.87 -5.05
N ASP A 108 13.48 -15.39 -3.82
CA ASP A 108 12.99 -16.12 -2.65
C ASP A 108 11.49 -15.83 -2.40
N ALA A 109 10.70 -16.75 -2.94
CA ALA A 109 9.34 -17.03 -2.50
C ALA A 109 9.27 -17.14 -0.97
N GLU A 110 8.33 -16.41 -0.38
CA GLU A 110 7.70 -16.74 0.91
C GLU A 110 8.61 -17.03 2.13
N SER A 111 9.81 -16.47 2.21
CA SER A 111 10.50 -16.49 3.49
C SER A 111 9.73 -15.61 4.49
N THR A 112 8.91 -16.25 5.31
CA THR A 112 8.32 -15.67 6.53
C THR A 112 9.42 -15.52 7.59
N SER A 113 10.46 -14.77 7.27
CA SER A 113 11.42 -14.37 8.28
C SER A 113 10.73 -13.34 9.18
N THR A 114 10.47 -13.75 10.38
CA THR A 114 9.93 -12.98 11.51
C THR A 114 10.92 -11.92 11.98
N SER A 115 11.28 -10.99 11.11
CA SER A 115 11.84 -9.71 11.50
C SER A 115 10.67 -8.82 11.91
N SER A 116 10.71 -8.29 13.12
CA SER A 116 9.65 -7.54 13.77
C SER A 116 8.90 -6.63 12.78
N THR A 117 7.61 -6.92 12.57
CA THR A 117 6.67 -6.03 11.91
C THR A 117 6.55 -4.72 12.72
N ALA A 118 7.52 -3.85 12.55
CA ALA A 118 7.56 -2.57 13.22
C ALA A 118 7.70 -1.49 12.15
N GLY A 119 6.61 -0.89 11.76
CA GLY A 119 6.67 0.20 10.78
C GLY A 119 5.30 0.58 10.26
N GLU A 120 5.25 1.77 9.70
CA GLU A 120 4.04 2.31 9.11
C GLU A 120 4.25 2.61 7.63
N PHE A 121 3.41 2.02 6.79
CA PHE A 121 3.28 2.33 5.38
C PHE A 121 2.14 3.34 5.19
N VAL A 122 2.35 4.34 4.33
CA VAL A 122 1.35 5.33 3.95
C VAL A 122 1.28 5.46 2.43
N ASP A 123 0.07 5.40 1.87
CA ASP A 123 -0.23 5.65 0.46
C ASP A 123 -0.97 6.97 0.31
N LEU A 124 -0.33 7.96 -0.33
CA LEU A 124 -0.86 9.30 -0.55
C LEU A 124 -1.52 9.40 -1.94
N GLY A 125 -2.83 9.30 -1.98
CA GLY A 125 -3.65 9.10 -3.17
C GLY A 125 -3.87 7.62 -3.41
N SER A 126 -4.48 6.95 -2.41
CA SER A 126 -4.53 5.49 -2.37
C SER A 126 -5.49 4.84 -3.38
N GLY A 127 -6.30 5.66 -4.10
CA GLY A 127 -7.24 5.14 -5.08
C GLY A 127 -8.09 4.02 -4.48
N MET A 128 -8.06 2.86 -5.13
CA MET A 128 -8.79 1.65 -4.69
C MET A 128 -8.10 0.86 -3.56
N GLY A 129 -7.06 1.41 -2.94
CA GLY A 129 -6.37 0.78 -1.80
C GLY A 129 -5.43 -0.36 -2.15
N LYS A 130 -5.06 -0.52 -3.42
CA LYS A 130 -4.23 -1.65 -3.91
C LYS A 130 -2.86 -1.70 -3.25
N MET A 131 -2.15 -0.58 -3.15
CA MET A 131 -0.85 -0.53 -2.50
C MET A 131 -0.96 -0.76 -0.99
N VAL A 132 -2.04 -0.28 -0.38
CA VAL A 132 -2.31 -0.46 1.06
C VAL A 132 -2.49 -1.94 1.42
N THR A 133 -3.30 -2.68 0.65
CA THR A 133 -3.48 -4.13 0.87
C THR A 133 -2.25 -4.94 0.47
N CYS A 134 -1.53 -4.53 -0.58
CA CYS A 134 -0.25 -5.15 -0.95
C CYS A 134 0.76 -5.00 0.20
N ALA A 135 0.90 -3.81 0.79
CA ALA A 135 1.79 -3.57 1.92
C ALA A 135 1.44 -4.49 3.11
N ALA A 136 0.16 -4.65 3.42
CA ALA A 136 -0.30 -5.54 4.47
C ALA A 136 0.06 -7.02 4.21
N LEU A 137 -0.05 -7.48 2.95
CA LEU A 137 0.30 -8.84 2.56
C LEU A 137 1.81 -9.11 2.59
N THR A 138 2.66 -8.09 2.55
CA THR A 138 4.11 -8.28 2.64
C THR A 138 4.56 -8.76 4.01
N GLY A 139 3.78 -8.51 5.07
CA GLY A 139 4.16 -8.77 6.45
C GLY A 139 5.26 -7.84 6.99
N LEU A 140 5.64 -6.79 6.25
CA LEU A 140 6.73 -5.85 6.61
C LEU A 140 6.28 -4.73 7.54
N PHE A 141 4.98 -4.43 7.56
CA PHE A 141 4.42 -3.27 8.24
C PHE A 141 3.42 -3.67 9.32
N ALA A 142 3.50 -3.03 10.49
CA ALA A 142 2.48 -3.16 11.53
C ALA A 142 1.22 -2.37 11.19
N ARG A 143 1.37 -1.29 10.41
CA ARG A 143 0.27 -0.45 9.95
C ARG A 143 0.41 -0.12 8.47
N SER A 144 -0.71 -0.13 7.75
CA SER A 144 -0.81 0.28 6.36
C SER A 144 -1.99 1.24 6.21
N ARG A 145 -1.71 2.48 5.83
CA ARG A 145 -2.71 3.53 5.75
C ARG A 145 -2.77 4.13 4.35
N GLY A 146 -3.98 4.48 3.91
CA GLY A 146 -4.21 5.18 2.66
C GLY A 146 -5.09 6.40 2.84
N VAL A 147 -4.85 7.43 2.05
CA VAL A 147 -5.75 8.59 1.93
C VAL A 147 -6.12 8.82 0.48
N GLU A 148 -7.42 8.97 0.21
CA GLU A 148 -7.96 9.22 -1.12
C GLU A 148 -8.88 10.45 -1.09
N LEU A 149 -8.76 11.31 -2.10
CA LEU A 149 -9.52 12.55 -2.20
C LEU A 149 -10.93 12.30 -2.78
N LEU A 150 -11.05 11.37 -3.73
CA LEU A 150 -12.30 11.08 -4.42
C LEU A 150 -13.15 10.10 -3.60
N PRO A 151 -14.35 10.51 -3.13
CA PRO A 151 -15.22 9.64 -2.33
C PRO A 151 -15.56 8.34 -3.03
N GLU A 152 -15.80 8.38 -4.32
CA GLU A 152 -16.20 7.21 -5.10
C GLU A 152 -15.09 6.15 -5.15
N LEU A 153 -13.82 6.57 -5.31
CA LEU A 153 -12.68 5.66 -5.21
C LEU A 153 -12.46 5.16 -3.79
N HIS A 154 -12.67 6.03 -2.80
CA HIS A 154 -12.58 5.65 -1.40
C HIS A 154 -13.65 4.62 -0.99
N ASP A 155 -14.87 4.77 -1.49
CA ASP A 155 -15.96 3.82 -1.23
C ASP A 155 -15.63 2.45 -1.86
N GLU A 156 -15.12 2.42 -3.09
CA GLU A 156 -14.65 1.19 -3.72
C GLU A 156 -13.45 0.57 -3.00
N ALA A 157 -12.51 1.38 -2.52
CA ALA A 157 -11.40 0.89 -1.71
C ALA A 157 -11.89 0.25 -0.40
N SER A 158 -12.93 0.83 0.21
CA SER A 158 -13.54 0.31 1.44
C SER A 158 -14.23 -1.03 1.17
N ALA A 159 -14.96 -1.15 0.07
CA ALA A 159 -15.58 -2.41 -0.36
C ALA A 159 -14.52 -3.48 -0.74
N ALA A 160 -13.43 -3.07 -1.40
CA ALA A 160 -12.30 -3.95 -1.69
C ALA A 160 -11.63 -4.47 -0.41
N LEU A 161 -11.50 -3.62 0.62
CA LEU A 161 -10.91 -4.01 1.90
C LEU A 161 -11.80 -5.04 2.63
N GLU A 162 -13.12 -4.93 2.57
CA GLU A 162 -14.03 -5.97 3.09
C GLU A 162 -13.81 -7.30 2.35
N THR A 163 -13.78 -7.25 1.02
CA THR A 163 -13.49 -8.43 0.17
C THR A 163 -12.12 -9.02 0.50
N PHE A 164 -11.11 -8.20 0.70
CA PHE A 164 -9.75 -8.62 1.06
C PHE A 164 -9.75 -9.46 2.35
N TYR A 165 -10.41 -9.00 3.41
CA TYR A 165 -10.47 -9.76 4.66
C TYR A 165 -11.25 -11.08 4.52
N GLU A 166 -12.28 -11.13 3.68
CA GLU A 166 -12.96 -12.37 3.34
C GLU A 166 -12.02 -13.35 2.65
N ARG A 167 -11.27 -12.90 1.64
CA ARG A 167 -10.30 -13.73 0.92
C ARG A 167 -9.15 -14.24 1.80
N VAL A 168 -8.62 -13.38 2.66
CA VAL A 168 -7.59 -13.76 3.67
C VAL A 168 -8.12 -14.89 4.56
N ARG A 169 -9.35 -14.73 5.08
CA ARG A 169 -9.99 -15.74 5.92
C ARG A 169 -10.22 -17.06 5.18
N ASP A 170 -10.76 -17.00 3.97
CA ASP A 170 -11.07 -18.17 3.14
C ASP A 170 -9.81 -18.93 2.74
N ALA A 171 -8.71 -18.21 2.52
CA ALA A 171 -7.38 -18.76 2.27
C ALA A 171 -6.73 -19.37 3.54
N GLY A 172 -7.33 -19.19 4.73
CA GLY A 172 -6.72 -19.61 5.99
C GLY A 172 -5.44 -18.85 6.34
N MET A 173 -5.24 -17.66 5.75
CA MET A 173 -4.11 -16.78 6.00
C MET A 173 -4.35 -15.90 7.23
N SER A 174 -3.26 -15.34 7.77
CA SER A 174 -3.29 -14.30 8.81
C SER A 174 -2.54 -13.08 8.30
N VAL A 175 -3.13 -11.91 8.45
CA VAL A 175 -2.51 -10.62 8.19
C VAL A 175 -2.42 -9.86 9.52
N GLU A 176 -1.20 -9.66 10.00
CA GLU A 176 -0.92 -9.00 11.30
C GLU A 176 -0.92 -7.46 11.18
N CYS A 177 -0.97 -6.94 9.95
CA CYS A 177 -0.97 -5.51 9.65
C CYS A 177 -2.35 -4.89 9.92
N SER A 178 -2.38 -3.77 10.64
CA SER A 178 -3.59 -2.94 10.77
C SER A 178 -3.75 -2.08 9.52
N ILE A 179 -4.88 -2.19 8.83
CA ILE A 179 -5.19 -1.44 7.62
C ILE A 179 -6.20 -0.34 7.91
N SER A 180 -5.97 0.86 7.38
CA SER A 180 -6.96 1.95 7.44
C SER A 180 -6.96 2.76 6.15
N LEU A 181 -8.16 3.10 5.68
CA LEU A 181 -8.41 3.97 4.53
C LEU A 181 -9.14 5.22 5.02
N SER A 182 -8.76 6.38 4.50
CA SER A 182 -9.31 7.68 4.88
C SER A 182 -9.74 8.45 3.65
N LEU A 183 -10.95 9.02 3.68
CA LEU A 183 -11.35 10.04 2.73
C LEU A 183 -10.75 11.38 3.14
N GLY A 184 -9.96 12.00 2.29
CA GLY A 184 -9.31 13.27 2.64
C GLY A 184 -8.26 13.75 1.67
N ASN A 185 -7.69 14.91 1.99
CA ASN A 185 -6.62 15.52 1.22
C ASN A 185 -5.24 15.04 1.71
N LEU A 186 -4.41 14.55 0.81
CA LEU A 186 -3.05 14.11 1.11
C LEU A 186 -2.19 15.19 1.77
N LEU A 187 -2.43 16.47 1.46
CA LEU A 187 -1.67 17.58 2.04
C LEU A 187 -1.96 17.81 3.53
N THR A 188 -3.10 17.32 4.04
CA THR A 188 -3.48 17.45 5.46
C THR A 188 -3.42 16.13 6.23
N PHE A 189 -3.11 15.03 5.53
CA PHE A 189 -3.01 13.71 6.15
C PHE A 189 -1.69 13.58 6.91
N ASP A 190 -1.74 13.14 8.17
CA ASP A 190 -0.55 13.00 9.03
C ASP A 190 0.37 11.87 8.53
N VAL A 191 1.64 12.22 8.26
CA VAL A 191 2.70 11.31 7.81
C VAL A 191 3.90 11.26 8.77
N SER A 192 3.80 11.88 9.93
CA SER A 192 4.92 12.06 10.86
C SER A 192 5.53 10.75 11.36
N ASN A 193 4.74 9.69 11.45
CA ASN A 193 5.18 8.37 11.90
C ASN A 193 5.50 7.40 10.76
N ALA A 194 5.30 7.80 9.50
CA ALA A 194 5.52 6.92 8.36
C ALA A 194 6.99 6.49 8.24
N ASP A 195 7.20 5.20 7.98
CA ASP A 195 8.52 4.64 7.64
C ASP A 195 8.69 4.54 6.13
N VAL A 196 7.62 4.21 5.42
CA VAL A 196 7.57 4.19 3.96
C VAL A 196 6.33 4.93 3.47
N ILE A 197 6.52 5.84 2.53
CA ILE A 197 5.46 6.58 1.86
C ILE A 197 5.49 6.23 0.37
N TYR A 198 4.34 5.91 -0.18
CA TYR A 198 4.13 5.72 -1.60
C TYR A 198 3.25 6.82 -2.17
N ILE A 199 3.59 7.30 -3.38
CA ILE A 199 2.87 8.35 -4.08
C ILE A 199 2.83 8.01 -5.57
N HIS A 200 1.64 7.87 -6.14
CA HIS A 200 1.48 7.75 -7.58
C HIS A 200 1.25 9.14 -8.19
N ALA A 201 2.34 9.84 -8.53
CA ALA A 201 2.30 11.27 -8.88
C ALA A 201 2.04 11.57 -10.37
N THR A 202 1.59 10.59 -11.17
CA THR A 202 1.39 10.77 -12.60
C THR A 202 0.52 12.00 -12.93
N CYS A 203 -0.56 12.21 -12.17
CA CYS A 203 -1.52 13.31 -12.36
C CYS A 203 -1.19 14.58 -11.55
N PHE A 204 -0.09 14.60 -10.80
CA PHE A 204 0.19 15.77 -9.98
C PHE A 204 0.61 16.96 -10.85
N THR A 205 -0.01 18.12 -10.61
CA THR A 205 0.49 19.38 -11.17
C THR A 205 1.82 19.74 -10.51
N PRO A 206 2.63 20.63 -11.10
CA PRO A 206 3.86 21.11 -10.47
C PRO A 206 3.62 21.70 -9.08
N GLU A 207 2.50 22.41 -8.88
CA GLU A 207 2.11 23.03 -7.61
C GLU A 207 1.79 21.98 -6.55
N LEU A 208 1.02 20.94 -6.92
CA LEU A 208 0.69 19.84 -6.01
C LEU A 208 1.95 19.05 -5.65
N LEU A 209 2.81 18.78 -6.64
CA LEU A 209 4.09 18.11 -6.38
C LEU A 209 4.96 18.91 -5.42
N HIS A 210 5.09 20.23 -5.63
CA HIS A 210 5.81 21.11 -4.73
C HIS A 210 5.22 21.13 -3.32
N ALA A 211 3.90 21.30 -3.20
CA ALA A 211 3.21 21.29 -1.90
C ALA A 211 3.39 19.95 -1.16
N THR A 212 3.35 18.84 -1.92
CA THR A 212 3.59 17.50 -1.37
C THR A 212 5.03 17.37 -0.87
N ALA A 213 6.01 17.83 -1.65
CA ALA A 213 7.41 17.81 -1.23
C ALA A 213 7.65 18.67 0.03
N MET A 214 7.05 19.87 0.11
CA MET A 214 7.09 20.72 1.31
C MET A 214 6.51 20.00 2.53
N LYS A 215 5.36 19.36 2.39
CA LYS A 215 4.74 18.57 3.45
C LYS A 215 5.68 17.46 3.94
N LEU A 216 6.22 16.66 3.03
CA LEU A 216 7.12 15.56 3.37
C LEU A 216 8.38 16.06 4.09
N ALA A 217 8.97 17.14 3.57
CA ALA A 217 10.15 17.76 4.18
C ALA A 217 9.89 18.28 5.61
N ASN A 218 8.68 18.78 5.88
CA ASN A 218 8.35 19.35 7.17
C ASN A 218 7.87 18.31 8.20
N GLU A 219 7.13 17.29 7.77
CA GLU A 219 6.44 16.37 8.67
C GLU A 219 7.17 15.02 8.85
N CYS A 220 7.82 14.48 7.79
CA CYS A 220 8.44 13.16 7.87
C CYS A 220 9.62 13.14 8.86
N LYS A 221 9.74 12.07 9.62
CA LYS A 221 10.92 11.79 10.44
C LYS A 221 12.15 11.48 9.55
N SER A 222 13.34 11.70 10.06
CA SER A 222 14.57 11.26 9.39
C SER A 222 14.58 9.74 9.20
N GLY A 223 14.96 9.29 8.03
CA GLY A 223 14.95 7.88 7.63
C GLY A 223 13.63 7.42 7.01
N THR A 224 12.59 8.24 6.94
CA THR A 224 11.39 7.93 6.14
C THR A 224 11.77 7.76 4.68
N ARG A 225 11.30 6.71 4.04
CA ARG A 225 11.54 6.44 2.63
C ARG A 225 10.33 6.78 1.78
N VAL A 226 10.59 7.51 0.72
CA VAL A 226 9.55 7.99 -0.20
C VAL A 226 9.74 7.30 -1.56
N LEU A 227 8.70 6.61 -1.99
CA LEU A 227 8.55 6.00 -3.30
C LEU A 227 7.60 6.86 -4.11
N ILE A 228 8.10 7.55 -5.12
CA ILE A 228 7.27 8.40 -5.96
C ILE A 228 7.33 7.95 -7.41
N MET A 229 6.14 7.78 -8.01
CA MET A 229 5.98 7.31 -9.37
C MET A 229 5.90 8.46 -10.35
N SER A 230 6.54 8.31 -11.51
CA SER A 230 6.46 9.16 -12.70
C SER A 230 7.05 10.56 -12.56
N LYS A 231 7.30 11.06 -11.36
CA LYS A 231 7.84 12.39 -11.10
C LYS A 231 8.93 12.34 -10.04
N GLN A 232 9.84 13.31 -10.10
CA GLN A 232 10.91 13.47 -9.12
C GLN A 232 10.53 14.50 -8.06
N LEU A 233 11.01 14.30 -6.83
CA LEU A 233 10.99 15.36 -5.83
C LEU A 233 12.01 16.43 -6.16
N PRO A 234 11.78 17.71 -5.78
CA PRO A 234 12.71 18.82 -6.05
C PRO A 234 14.10 18.54 -5.46
N GLU A 235 15.14 18.81 -6.23
CA GLU A 235 16.53 18.72 -5.77
C GLU A 235 16.85 19.76 -4.68
N GLY A 236 17.91 19.50 -3.91
CA GLY A 236 18.42 20.42 -2.90
C GLY A 236 17.63 20.50 -1.60
N TRP A 237 16.66 19.60 -1.42
CA TRP A 237 15.87 19.47 -0.19
C TRP A 237 16.45 18.34 0.69
N VAL A 238 15.68 17.94 1.71
CA VAL A 238 16.06 16.87 2.65
C VAL A 238 15.98 15.46 2.04
N PHE A 239 15.77 15.34 0.74
CA PHE A 239 15.59 14.07 0.05
C PHE A 239 16.90 13.58 -0.56
N GLU A 240 17.39 12.46 -0.11
CA GLU A 240 18.56 11.79 -0.68
C GLU A 240 18.13 10.51 -1.39
N ALA A 241 18.65 10.27 -2.59
CA ALA A 241 18.41 9.01 -3.29
C ALA A 241 18.95 7.83 -2.48
N PHE A 242 18.16 6.76 -2.33
CA PHE A 242 18.63 5.52 -1.73
C PHE A 242 18.56 4.36 -2.74
N ASP A 243 19.40 3.35 -2.54
CA ASP A 243 19.39 2.11 -3.31
C ASP A 243 19.37 2.34 -4.84
N GLY A 244 20.26 3.24 -5.31
CA GLY A 244 20.36 3.66 -6.71
C GLY A 244 19.31 4.69 -7.13
N GLY A 245 18.39 5.09 -6.27
CA GLY A 245 17.45 6.21 -6.47
C GLY A 245 16.34 5.97 -7.51
N TYR A 246 16.37 4.85 -8.23
CA TYR A 246 15.48 4.62 -9.36
C TYR A 246 15.18 3.14 -9.60
N MET A 247 13.95 2.87 -10.06
CA MET A 247 13.53 1.56 -10.58
C MET A 247 12.49 1.74 -11.68
N ALA A 248 12.69 1.09 -12.83
CA ALA A 248 11.64 0.97 -13.84
C ALA A 248 10.71 -0.19 -13.50
N LEU A 249 9.41 0.07 -13.50
CA LEU A 249 8.35 -0.88 -13.20
C LEU A 249 7.41 -1.04 -14.39
N ALA A 250 6.72 -2.16 -14.48
CA ALA A 250 5.71 -2.38 -15.49
C ALA A 250 4.37 -1.81 -15.03
N GLN A 251 3.68 -1.09 -15.92
CA GLN A 251 2.29 -0.74 -15.68
C GLN A 251 1.39 -1.87 -16.19
N PRO A 252 0.50 -2.44 -15.36
CA PRO A 252 -0.42 -3.48 -15.79
C PRO A 252 -1.25 -3.06 -16.99
N GLN A 253 -1.54 -4.01 -17.88
CA GLN A 253 -2.40 -3.84 -19.07
C GLN A 253 -1.88 -2.80 -20.11
N THR A 254 -0.64 -2.34 -19.97
CA THR A 254 -0.02 -1.42 -20.91
C THR A 254 1.40 -1.87 -21.26
N HIS A 255 1.99 -1.26 -22.32
CA HIS A 255 3.41 -1.43 -22.64
C HIS A 255 4.30 -0.35 -22.00
N TRP A 256 3.72 0.53 -21.18
CA TRP A 256 4.40 1.64 -20.56
C TRP A 256 5.20 1.17 -19.35
N LYS A 257 6.36 1.77 -19.18
CA LYS A 257 7.14 1.66 -17.94
C LYS A 257 6.82 2.85 -17.07
N LEU A 258 6.75 2.61 -15.77
CA LEU A 258 6.61 3.63 -14.76
C LEU A 258 7.97 3.82 -14.08
N ASP A 259 8.39 5.06 -14.00
CA ASP A 259 9.58 5.42 -13.25
C ASP A 259 9.23 5.51 -11.77
N CYS A 260 9.89 4.72 -10.94
CA CYS A 260 9.83 4.81 -9.49
C CYS A 260 11.10 5.46 -8.98
N TRP A 261 10.99 6.65 -8.44
CA TRP A 261 12.08 7.34 -7.77
C TRP A 261 12.04 7.06 -6.28
N MET A 262 13.22 6.82 -5.71
CA MET A 262 13.36 6.35 -4.33
C MET A 262 14.22 7.30 -3.53
N TYR A 263 13.63 7.92 -2.51
CA TYR A 263 14.28 8.90 -1.66
C TYR A 263 14.21 8.48 -0.19
N GLU A 264 15.23 8.87 0.59
CA GLU A 264 15.21 8.83 2.04
C GLU A 264 15.24 10.26 2.57
N VAL A 265 14.39 10.56 3.54
CA VAL A 265 14.39 11.86 4.21
C VAL A 265 15.58 11.95 5.14
N ARG A 266 16.48 12.90 4.89
CA ARG A 266 17.66 13.20 5.69
C ARG A 266 17.51 14.59 6.30
N ARG A 267 17.30 14.66 7.59
CA ARG A 267 17.38 15.92 8.31
C ARG A 267 18.79 16.07 8.85
N GLY A 268 19.46 17.17 8.51
CA GLY A 268 20.74 17.48 9.13
C GLY A 268 20.59 17.44 10.64
N SER A 269 21.53 16.79 11.34
CA SER A 269 21.65 16.96 12.77
C SER A 269 21.82 18.46 13.02
N SER A 270 20.82 19.13 13.61
CA SER A 270 21.03 20.45 14.19
C SER A 270 22.13 20.27 15.21
N SER A 271 23.36 20.69 14.84
CA SER A 271 24.43 20.86 15.82
C SER A 271 23.96 21.95 16.78
N SER A 272 23.50 21.50 17.93
CA SER A 272 23.27 22.33 19.12
C SER A 272 24.59 22.89 19.63
#